data_2df7729ffb5c2945876ac8818db0ee7c
#
_entry.id   2df7729ffb5c2945876ac8818db0ee7c
#
_cell.length_a   1.000
_cell.length_b   1.000
_cell.length_c   1.000
_cell.angle_alpha   90.00
_cell.angle_beta   90.00
_cell.angle_gamma   90.00
#
_symmetry.space_group_name_H-M   'P 1'
#
loop_
_entity.id
_entity.type
_entity.pdbx_description
1 polymer ?
#
loop_
_entity_poly.entity_id
_entity_poly.type
_entity_poly.pdbx_seq_one_letter_code
_entity_poly.pdbx_strand_id
1 'polypeptide(L)'
;MPRVLVLGAGKIGSLVACLLSQQGSYDIHLGDVTLDAPKHLVEDLGLSRVTPAVLDVREQDAVATYLSAHPVDAIISSLPYFCNPTVATLALKHGCHYFDLTEDVEVTDQIRTMAEGATHAFMPQCGLAPGFISVVTHDLMMHFETLDHVKMRVGALPLHPSNALKYSLTWSTDGLINEYGNLCYGIEEGRKIPLQPLEGYETIELDGLLYEAFNTSGGLGTLADSSVGRVKTMNYKTLRYPGHCEKIQLLMKDLRLNEDRKTLKRVLEHAIPQTLQDVVLIYASVTGTKQGEFFEESYVKKVYPQCIKGKLWSAIQVTTASSVCCVMDLVLRHPRAPGGFVTQESILLKDFLVNDFGVYFR
;
A
#
# COMPACT_ATOMS: atom_id res chain seq x y z
N MET A 1 26.37 -6.73 0.69
CA MET A 1 25.05 -6.95 0.06
C MET A 1 24.03 -6.90 1.17
N PRO A 2 23.02 -6.01 1.09
CA PRO A 2 22.01 -5.91 2.13
C PRO A 2 21.20 -7.21 2.24
N ARG A 3 20.86 -7.56 3.48
CA ARG A 3 19.98 -8.69 3.81
C ARG A 3 18.60 -8.18 4.14
N VAL A 4 17.58 -8.81 3.55
CA VAL A 4 16.19 -8.40 3.73
C VAL A 4 15.37 -9.60 4.21
N LEU A 5 14.66 -9.43 5.31
CA LEU A 5 13.65 -10.39 5.73
C LEU A 5 12.28 -9.94 5.19
N VAL A 6 11.68 -10.79 4.37
CA VAL A 6 10.28 -10.63 3.92
C VAL A 6 9.43 -11.57 4.74
N LEU A 7 8.47 -11.03 5.51
CA LEU A 7 7.52 -11.79 6.30
C LEU A 7 6.18 -11.90 5.58
N GLY A 8 5.74 -13.14 5.37
CA GLY A 8 4.56 -13.50 4.60
C GLY A 8 4.89 -13.88 3.16
N ALA A 9 4.75 -15.16 2.81
CA ALA A 9 4.89 -15.69 1.44
C ALA A 9 3.56 -15.73 0.69
N GLY A 10 2.64 -14.81 1.03
CA GLY A 10 1.35 -14.63 0.36
C GLY A 10 1.48 -13.93 -1.00
N LYS A 11 0.35 -13.40 -1.50
CA LYS A 11 0.26 -12.76 -2.83
C LYS A 11 1.31 -11.66 -3.07
N ILE A 12 1.55 -10.80 -2.07
CA ILE A 12 2.47 -9.67 -2.21
C ILE A 12 3.89 -10.05 -1.84
N GLY A 13 4.12 -10.68 -0.69
CA GLY A 13 5.49 -11.03 -0.26
C GLY A 13 6.19 -12.00 -1.20
N SER A 14 5.45 -12.88 -1.87
CA SER A 14 5.99 -13.73 -2.95
C SER A 14 6.56 -12.89 -4.10
N LEU A 15 5.84 -11.84 -4.51
CA LEU A 15 6.32 -10.97 -5.59
C LEU A 15 7.46 -10.06 -5.11
N VAL A 16 7.43 -9.58 -3.87
CA VAL A 16 8.55 -8.85 -3.26
C VAL A 16 9.83 -9.69 -3.32
N ALA A 17 9.79 -10.94 -2.84
CA ALA A 17 10.94 -11.84 -2.90
C ALA A 17 11.41 -12.09 -4.34
N CYS A 18 10.47 -12.24 -5.28
CA CYS A 18 10.76 -12.42 -6.70
C CYS A 18 11.48 -11.19 -7.30
N LEU A 19 10.97 -9.98 -7.06
CA LEU A 19 11.54 -8.73 -7.58
C LEU A 19 12.95 -8.48 -7.01
N LEU A 20 13.13 -8.64 -5.70
CA LEU A 20 14.43 -8.47 -5.06
C LEU A 20 15.46 -9.52 -5.55
N SER A 21 15.02 -10.77 -5.73
CA SER A 21 15.86 -11.84 -6.30
C SER A 21 16.26 -11.53 -7.74
N GLN A 22 15.34 -11.02 -8.56
CA GLN A 22 15.59 -10.68 -9.96
C GLN A 22 16.59 -9.53 -10.08
N GLN A 23 16.49 -8.52 -9.24
CA GLN A 23 17.41 -7.38 -9.21
C GLN A 23 18.83 -7.80 -8.78
N GLY A 24 18.96 -8.81 -7.92
CA GLY A 24 20.21 -9.51 -7.63
C GLY A 24 21.16 -8.84 -6.65
N SER A 25 20.78 -7.70 -6.05
CA SER A 25 21.62 -6.96 -5.09
C SER A 25 21.29 -7.26 -3.63
N TYR A 26 20.41 -8.23 -3.35
CA TYR A 26 19.93 -8.56 -2.01
C TYR A 26 20.12 -10.03 -1.68
N ASP A 27 20.41 -10.34 -0.42
CA ASP A 27 20.22 -11.65 0.18
C ASP A 27 18.87 -11.64 0.92
N ILE A 28 17.96 -12.53 0.55
CA ILE A 28 16.56 -12.49 0.99
C ILE A 28 16.28 -13.68 1.89
N HIS A 29 15.69 -13.43 3.04
CA HIS A 29 15.04 -14.43 3.86
C HIS A 29 13.52 -14.29 3.67
N LEU A 30 12.86 -15.36 3.23
CA LEU A 30 11.39 -15.37 3.04
C LEU A 30 10.77 -16.23 4.13
N GLY A 31 10.14 -15.57 5.10
CA GLY A 31 9.51 -16.20 6.26
C GLY A 31 8.01 -16.33 6.11
N ASP A 32 7.48 -17.49 6.48
CA ASP A 32 6.04 -17.74 6.63
C ASP A 32 5.80 -18.72 7.77
N VAL A 33 4.54 -18.88 8.21
CA VAL A 33 4.15 -19.82 9.28
C VAL A 33 4.42 -21.26 8.90
N THR A 34 4.49 -21.58 7.62
CA THR A 34 4.90 -22.89 7.09
C THR A 34 6.03 -22.76 6.08
N LEU A 35 6.80 -23.82 5.87
CA LEU A 35 7.89 -23.81 4.90
C LEU A 35 7.39 -23.98 3.45
N ASP A 36 6.20 -24.51 3.27
CA ASP A 36 5.73 -24.96 1.94
C ASP A 36 5.63 -23.82 0.94
N ALA A 37 4.95 -22.73 1.31
CA ALA A 37 4.77 -21.58 0.41
C ALA A 37 6.09 -20.92 0.00
N PRO A 38 7.01 -20.56 0.94
CA PRO A 38 8.32 -20.03 0.57
C PRO A 38 9.14 -21.00 -0.28
N LYS A 39 9.16 -22.28 0.06
CA LYS A 39 9.94 -23.31 -0.64
C LYS A 39 9.44 -23.51 -2.06
N HIS A 40 8.14 -23.71 -2.26
CA HIS A 40 7.54 -23.87 -3.58
C HIS A 40 7.81 -22.63 -4.45
N LEU A 41 7.69 -21.42 -3.89
CA LEU A 41 7.99 -20.19 -4.64
C LEU A 41 9.42 -20.17 -5.16
N VAL A 42 10.39 -20.53 -4.30
CA VAL A 42 11.82 -20.53 -4.67
C VAL A 42 12.09 -21.57 -5.74
N GLU A 43 11.53 -22.78 -5.61
CA GLU A 43 11.71 -23.88 -6.57
C GLU A 43 11.03 -23.57 -7.90
N ASP A 44 9.76 -23.15 -7.90
CA ASP A 44 8.95 -22.92 -9.09
C ASP A 44 9.49 -21.78 -9.97
N LEU A 45 10.01 -20.70 -9.34
CA LEU A 45 10.52 -19.54 -10.05
C LEU A 45 12.05 -19.51 -10.18
N GLY A 46 12.74 -20.53 -9.67
CA GLY A 46 14.21 -20.60 -9.70
C GLY A 46 14.84 -19.37 -9.06
N LEU A 47 14.35 -18.96 -7.88
CA LEU A 47 14.82 -17.74 -7.23
C LEU A 47 16.21 -17.96 -6.62
N SER A 48 17.16 -17.16 -7.05
CA SER A 48 18.51 -17.15 -6.47
C SER A 48 18.53 -16.23 -5.23
N ARG A 49 19.36 -16.61 -4.23
CA ARG A 49 19.57 -15.81 -3.00
C ARG A 49 18.30 -15.58 -2.18
N VAL A 50 17.36 -16.51 -2.23
CA VAL A 50 16.18 -16.52 -1.36
C VAL A 50 16.25 -17.75 -0.48
N THR A 51 16.32 -17.53 0.82
CA THR A 51 16.35 -18.59 1.84
C THR A 51 14.96 -18.69 2.47
N PRO A 52 14.22 -19.80 2.24
CA PRO A 52 12.96 -20.06 2.91
C PRO A 52 13.16 -20.28 4.43
N ALA A 53 12.25 -19.74 5.24
CA ALA A 53 12.28 -19.90 6.69
C ALA A 53 10.86 -20.10 7.26
N VAL A 54 10.75 -20.88 8.34
CA VAL A 54 9.51 -20.99 9.12
C VAL A 54 9.56 -19.91 10.20
N LEU A 55 8.71 -18.89 10.10
CA LEU A 55 8.66 -17.79 11.03
C LEU A 55 7.20 -17.39 11.29
N ASP A 56 6.72 -17.71 12.48
CA ASP A 56 5.44 -17.23 12.99
C ASP A 56 5.66 -16.04 13.91
N VAL A 57 5.21 -14.86 13.51
CA VAL A 57 5.40 -13.64 14.29
C VAL A 57 4.64 -13.62 15.63
N ARG A 58 3.73 -14.57 15.84
CA ARG A 58 3.09 -14.79 17.13
C ARG A 58 4.06 -15.42 18.14
N GLU A 59 5.06 -16.16 17.65
CA GLU A 59 6.15 -16.76 18.42
C GLU A 59 7.37 -15.80 18.42
N GLN A 60 7.23 -14.67 19.10
CA GLN A 60 8.22 -13.56 19.05
C GLN A 60 9.64 -13.99 19.39
N ASP A 61 9.81 -14.87 20.40
CA ASP A 61 11.13 -15.35 20.82
C ASP A 61 11.79 -16.22 19.72
N ALA A 62 11.02 -16.98 18.97
CA ALA A 62 11.54 -17.76 17.84
C ALA A 62 12.03 -16.83 16.72
N VAL A 63 11.26 -15.80 16.38
CA VAL A 63 11.67 -14.80 15.39
C VAL A 63 12.87 -13.99 15.85
N ALA A 64 12.92 -13.59 17.13
CA ALA A 64 14.06 -12.89 17.70
C ALA A 64 15.33 -13.75 17.69
N THR A 65 15.22 -15.05 18.00
CA THR A 65 16.33 -16.00 17.90
C THR A 65 16.83 -16.11 16.46
N TYR A 66 15.91 -16.21 15.50
CA TYR A 66 16.24 -16.26 14.08
C TYR A 66 16.99 -14.99 13.63
N LEU A 67 16.51 -13.78 13.99
CA LEU A 67 17.14 -12.52 13.66
C LEU A 67 18.53 -12.36 14.32
N SER A 68 18.72 -12.92 15.52
CA SER A 68 20.03 -12.94 16.20
C SER A 68 21.03 -13.83 15.46
N ALA A 69 20.58 -14.97 14.93
CA ALA A 69 21.41 -15.88 14.14
C ALA A 69 21.63 -15.40 12.69
N HIS A 70 20.67 -14.67 12.16
CA HIS A 70 20.65 -14.15 10.78
C HIS A 70 20.36 -12.65 10.79
N PRO A 71 21.33 -11.78 11.18
CA PRO A 71 21.11 -10.34 11.18
C PRO A 71 20.74 -9.82 9.78
N VAL A 72 19.72 -8.95 9.72
CA VAL A 72 19.23 -8.34 8.48
C VAL A 72 19.28 -6.82 8.57
N ASP A 73 19.37 -6.15 7.42
CA ASP A 73 19.38 -4.70 7.34
C ASP A 73 17.96 -4.12 7.31
N ALA A 74 17.02 -4.88 6.75
CA ALA A 74 15.61 -4.46 6.64
C ALA A 74 14.63 -5.61 6.81
N ILE A 75 13.45 -5.28 7.32
CA ILE A 75 12.30 -6.18 7.41
C ILE A 75 11.15 -5.57 6.61
N ILE A 76 10.59 -6.34 5.68
CA ILE A 76 9.34 -6.02 4.97
C ILE A 76 8.24 -6.91 5.53
N SER A 77 7.22 -6.31 6.15
CA SER A 77 6.02 -7.03 6.58
C SER A 77 4.96 -7.01 5.49
N SER A 78 4.63 -8.18 4.97
CA SER A 78 3.50 -8.40 4.06
C SER A 78 2.42 -9.26 4.73
N LEU A 79 2.33 -9.15 6.04
CA LEU A 79 1.40 -9.83 6.92
C LEU A 79 0.10 -9.02 7.09
N PRO A 80 -0.95 -9.62 7.67
CA PRO A 80 -2.12 -8.87 8.10
C PRO A 80 -1.74 -7.72 9.06
N TYR A 81 -2.38 -6.57 8.92
CA TYR A 81 -2.05 -5.32 9.59
C TYR A 81 -1.85 -5.44 11.11
N PHE A 82 -2.64 -6.29 11.77
CA PHE A 82 -2.56 -6.50 13.22
C PHE A 82 -1.27 -7.21 13.68
N CYS A 83 -0.47 -7.78 12.77
CA CYS A 83 0.85 -8.34 13.06
C CYS A 83 1.95 -7.27 13.06
N ASN A 84 1.73 -6.14 12.40
CA ASN A 84 2.75 -5.13 12.13
C ASN A 84 3.37 -4.51 13.40
N PRO A 85 2.63 -4.21 14.50
CA PRO A 85 3.25 -3.71 15.72
C PRO A 85 4.29 -4.69 16.32
N THR A 86 4.02 -5.99 16.24
CA THR A 86 4.97 -7.02 16.68
C THR A 86 6.24 -7.02 15.83
N VAL A 87 6.08 -6.95 14.49
CA VAL A 87 7.21 -6.91 13.56
C VAL A 87 8.04 -5.63 13.75
N ALA A 88 7.38 -4.48 13.92
CA ALA A 88 8.06 -3.21 14.20
C ALA A 88 8.86 -3.26 15.50
N THR A 89 8.32 -3.87 16.56
CA THR A 89 9.02 -4.10 17.83
C THR A 89 10.29 -4.95 17.63
N LEU A 90 10.19 -6.01 16.84
CA LEU A 90 11.34 -6.86 16.50
C LEU A 90 12.39 -6.09 15.69
N ALA A 91 11.97 -5.29 14.72
CA ALA A 91 12.86 -4.45 13.92
C ALA A 91 13.62 -3.43 14.80
N LEU A 92 12.91 -2.77 15.73
CA LEU A 92 13.51 -1.84 16.70
C LEU A 92 14.56 -2.54 17.57
N LYS A 93 14.22 -3.70 18.13
CA LYS A 93 15.09 -4.47 19.03
C LYS A 93 16.36 -4.97 18.34
N HIS A 94 16.27 -5.32 17.06
CA HIS A 94 17.38 -5.87 16.27
C HIS A 94 18.11 -4.83 15.41
N GLY A 95 17.72 -3.55 15.46
CA GLY A 95 18.36 -2.47 14.72
C GLY A 95 18.23 -2.66 13.21
N CYS A 96 17.01 -2.89 12.73
CA CYS A 96 16.69 -3.05 11.31
C CYS A 96 15.78 -1.93 10.82
N HIS A 97 15.86 -1.58 9.54
CA HIS A 97 14.84 -0.78 8.89
C HIS A 97 13.52 -1.57 8.79
N TYR A 98 12.40 -0.88 8.96
CA TYR A 98 11.07 -1.48 8.94
C TYR A 98 10.21 -0.90 7.83
N PHE A 99 9.53 -1.78 7.07
CA PHE A 99 8.60 -1.43 6.01
C PHE A 99 7.36 -2.32 6.09
N ASP A 100 6.18 -1.77 5.81
CA ASP A 100 4.93 -2.53 5.69
C ASP A 100 3.99 -1.96 4.62
N LEU A 101 2.82 -2.57 4.49
CA LEU A 101 1.80 -2.28 3.50
C LEU A 101 0.46 -1.90 4.15
N THR A 102 0.46 -1.52 5.43
CA THR A 102 -0.78 -1.31 6.17
C THR A 102 -1.58 -0.11 5.65
N GLU A 103 -2.88 -0.27 5.58
CA GLU A 103 -3.85 0.81 5.40
C GLU A 103 -4.44 1.28 6.73
N ASP A 104 -4.14 0.57 7.81
CA ASP A 104 -4.73 0.82 9.14
C ASP A 104 -4.06 2.02 9.83
N VAL A 105 -4.89 3.01 10.19
CA VAL A 105 -4.43 4.28 10.78
C VAL A 105 -3.91 4.07 12.20
N GLU A 106 -4.60 3.25 13.01
CA GLU A 106 -4.22 3.01 14.41
C GLU A 106 -2.89 2.27 14.49
N VAL A 107 -2.68 1.28 13.63
CA VAL A 107 -1.40 0.56 13.53
C VAL A 107 -0.28 1.51 13.10
N THR A 108 -0.55 2.40 12.15
CA THR A 108 0.43 3.41 11.72
C THR A 108 0.85 4.34 12.86
N ASP A 109 -0.11 4.80 13.66
CA ASP A 109 0.16 5.68 14.82
C ASP A 109 0.93 4.95 15.93
N GLN A 110 0.64 3.66 16.17
CA GLN A 110 1.44 2.83 17.08
C GLN A 110 2.89 2.72 16.60
N ILE A 111 3.13 2.45 15.31
CA ILE A 111 4.47 2.36 14.74
C ILE A 111 5.17 3.72 14.80
N ARG A 112 4.47 4.83 14.58
CA ARG A 112 4.99 6.19 14.73
C ARG A 112 5.56 6.42 16.14
N THR A 113 4.78 6.06 17.16
CA THR A 113 5.20 6.17 18.55
C THR A 113 6.40 5.28 18.86
N MET A 114 6.42 4.02 18.37
CA MET A 114 7.54 3.10 18.56
C MET A 114 8.84 3.60 17.90
N ALA A 115 8.71 4.33 16.80
CA ALA A 115 9.86 4.84 16.04
C ALA A 115 10.50 6.09 16.63
N GLU A 116 9.94 6.67 17.70
CA GLU A 116 10.54 7.83 18.38
C GLU A 116 11.94 7.52 18.88
N GLY A 117 12.93 8.25 18.38
CA GLY A 117 14.34 8.06 18.74
C GLY A 117 15.01 6.84 18.09
N ALA A 118 14.34 6.10 17.22
CA ALA A 118 14.95 5.01 16.48
C ALA A 118 16.04 5.51 15.51
N THR A 119 17.13 4.75 15.40
CA THR A 119 18.26 5.07 14.50
C THR A 119 18.04 4.53 13.09
N HIS A 120 17.08 3.63 12.90
CA HIS A 120 16.69 3.04 11.61
C HIS A 120 15.34 3.59 11.17
N ALA A 121 15.08 3.57 9.86
CA ALA A 121 13.82 4.04 9.31
C ALA A 121 12.67 3.07 9.66
N PHE A 122 11.56 3.62 10.11
CA PHE A 122 10.28 2.96 10.25
C PHE A 122 9.32 3.60 9.27
N MET A 123 9.08 2.91 8.19
CA MET A 123 8.30 3.43 7.06
C MET A 123 7.13 2.50 6.75
N PRO A 124 5.99 2.64 7.45
CA PRO A 124 4.77 1.92 7.11
C PRO A 124 4.13 2.48 5.85
N GLN A 125 3.06 1.84 5.38
CA GLN A 125 2.25 2.36 4.26
C GLN A 125 2.99 2.44 2.92
N CYS A 126 3.90 1.50 2.64
CA CYS A 126 4.73 1.49 1.43
C CYS A 126 4.04 0.86 0.20
N GLY A 127 2.72 0.71 0.22
CA GLY A 127 1.97 0.10 -0.89
C GLY A 127 1.65 1.06 -2.03
N LEU A 128 0.50 0.83 -2.65
CA LEU A 128 -0.03 1.68 -3.70
C LEU A 128 -0.81 2.87 -3.12
N ALA A 129 -1.78 2.57 -2.25
CA ALA A 129 -2.64 3.51 -1.53
C ALA A 129 -3.05 2.90 -0.17
N PRO A 130 -2.45 3.33 0.92
CA PRO A 130 -1.42 4.36 1.01
C PRO A 130 -0.06 3.92 0.42
N GLY A 131 0.76 4.89 0.01
CA GLY A 131 2.10 4.65 -0.53
C GLY A 131 2.39 5.49 -1.77
N PHE A 132 2.53 4.87 -2.94
CA PHE A 132 2.89 5.57 -4.19
C PHE A 132 1.97 6.76 -4.51
N ILE A 133 0.66 6.65 -4.22
CA ILE A 133 -0.26 7.78 -4.44
C ILE A 133 0.14 9.02 -3.64
N SER A 134 0.70 8.86 -2.43
CA SER A 134 1.19 9.97 -1.63
C SER A 134 2.47 10.58 -2.20
N VAL A 135 3.37 9.73 -2.74
CA VAL A 135 4.60 10.18 -3.41
C VAL A 135 4.28 11.07 -4.62
N VAL A 136 3.41 10.59 -5.52
CA VAL A 136 3.06 11.33 -6.73
C VAL A 136 2.24 12.59 -6.41
N THR A 137 1.33 12.51 -5.44
CA THR A 137 0.53 13.67 -5.05
C THR A 137 1.38 14.77 -4.42
N HIS A 138 2.32 14.40 -3.55
CA HIS A 138 3.23 15.36 -2.93
C HIS A 138 4.13 16.02 -3.98
N ASP A 139 4.63 15.28 -4.96
CA ASP A 139 5.41 15.85 -6.06
C ASP A 139 4.60 16.91 -6.83
N LEU A 140 3.34 16.62 -7.19
CA LEU A 140 2.46 17.61 -7.81
C LEU A 140 2.25 18.84 -6.92
N MET A 141 2.02 18.65 -5.62
CA MET A 141 1.80 19.75 -4.68
C MET A 141 3.01 20.70 -4.61
N MET A 142 4.22 20.19 -4.78
CA MET A 142 5.45 21.00 -4.75
C MET A 142 5.59 21.94 -5.94
N HIS A 143 4.76 21.81 -6.97
CA HIS A 143 4.76 22.71 -8.13
C HIS A 143 3.96 24.01 -7.91
N PHE A 144 3.21 24.10 -6.81
CA PHE A 144 2.28 25.21 -6.55
C PHE A 144 2.72 26.09 -5.39
N GLU A 145 2.42 27.38 -5.49
CA GLU A 145 2.65 28.38 -4.44
C GLU A 145 1.54 28.32 -3.37
N THR A 146 0.30 28.13 -3.80
CA THR A 146 -0.86 27.87 -2.93
C THR A 146 -1.60 26.63 -3.41
N LEU A 147 -2.25 25.94 -2.49
CA LEU A 147 -2.94 24.67 -2.76
C LEU A 147 -4.42 24.81 -2.41
N ASP A 148 -5.29 24.78 -3.42
CA ASP A 148 -6.74 24.83 -3.23
C ASP A 148 -7.32 23.44 -3.04
N HIS A 149 -7.22 22.57 -4.08
CA HIS A 149 -7.80 21.23 -4.02
C HIS A 149 -6.77 20.17 -4.38
N VAL A 150 -6.69 19.14 -3.54
CA VAL A 150 -5.88 17.94 -3.77
C VAL A 150 -6.80 16.72 -3.79
N LYS A 151 -6.85 16.02 -4.91
CA LYS A 151 -7.67 14.83 -5.12
C LYS A 151 -6.78 13.62 -5.37
N MET A 152 -6.99 12.56 -4.60
CA MET A 152 -6.32 11.28 -4.78
C MET A 152 -7.38 10.21 -5.06
N ARG A 153 -7.24 9.47 -6.16
CA ARG A 153 -8.19 8.47 -6.63
C ARG A 153 -7.45 7.21 -7.06
N VAL A 154 -7.73 6.09 -6.43
CA VAL A 154 -7.10 4.82 -6.78
C VAL A 154 -8.16 3.74 -6.88
N GLY A 155 -8.03 2.86 -7.88
CA GLY A 155 -8.89 1.69 -8.04
C GLY A 155 -8.10 0.47 -8.48
N ALA A 156 -8.42 -0.68 -7.89
CA ALA A 156 -7.98 -1.98 -8.38
C ALA A 156 -9.25 -2.73 -8.83
N LEU A 157 -9.39 -2.96 -10.12
CA LEU A 157 -10.63 -3.38 -10.75
C LEU A 157 -10.41 -4.58 -11.68
N PRO A 158 -11.34 -5.54 -11.76
CA PRO A 158 -11.27 -6.57 -12.78
C PRO A 158 -11.41 -5.96 -14.18
N LEU A 159 -10.59 -6.39 -15.13
CA LEU A 159 -10.76 -5.98 -16.55
C LEU A 159 -12.10 -6.46 -17.13
N HIS A 160 -12.57 -7.62 -16.68
CA HIS A 160 -13.82 -8.24 -17.11
C HIS A 160 -14.70 -8.57 -15.92
N PRO A 161 -15.49 -7.59 -15.40
CA PRO A 161 -16.35 -7.82 -14.25
C PRO A 161 -17.46 -8.83 -14.59
N SER A 162 -17.58 -9.88 -13.76
CA SER A 162 -18.51 -11.00 -14.00
C SER A 162 -19.62 -11.12 -12.95
N ASN A 163 -19.69 -10.20 -11.98
CA ASN A 163 -20.69 -10.24 -10.90
C ASN A 163 -21.37 -8.88 -10.71
N ALA A 164 -22.45 -8.86 -9.93
CA ALA A 164 -23.25 -7.64 -9.69
C ALA A 164 -22.48 -6.52 -8.99
N LEU A 165 -21.47 -6.86 -8.16
CA LEU A 165 -20.57 -5.88 -7.55
C LEU A 165 -19.55 -5.31 -8.52
N LYS A 166 -19.40 -5.94 -9.71
CA LYS A 166 -18.36 -5.61 -10.69
C LYS A 166 -16.97 -5.56 -10.06
N TYR A 167 -16.71 -6.47 -9.13
CA TYR A 167 -15.49 -6.52 -8.33
C TYR A 167 -14.89 -7.92 -8.26
N SER A 168 -13.59 -7.99 -8.01
CA SER A 168 -12.86 -9.24 -7.74
C SER A 168 -11.92 -9.03 -6.56
N LEU A 169 -11.77 -10.07 -5.72
CA LEU A 169 -10.86 -10.04 -4.57
C LEU A 169 -9.41 -10.20 -5.05
N THR A 170 -8.77 -9.08 -5.32
CA THR A 170 -7.39 -9.04 -5.81
C THR A 170 -6.37 -8.93 -4.67
N TRP A 171 -6.79 -8.48 -3.49
CA TRP A 171 -5.95 -8.27 -2.30
C TRP A 171 -6.64 -8.75 -1.01
N SER A 172 -6.26 -8.21 0.16
CA SER A 172 -6.78 -8.62 1.47
C SER A 172 -8.27 -8.29 1.64
N THR A 173 -9.08 -9.28 1.98
CA THR A 173 -10.51 -9.06 2.30
C THR A 173 -10.68 -8.28 3.60
N ASP A 174 -9.81 -8.49 4.59
CA ASP A 174 -9.83 -7.73 5.84
C ASP A 174 -9.52 -6.25 5.59
N GLY A 175 -8.50 -5.97 4.76
CA GLY A 175 -8.17 -4.60 4.34
C GLY A 175 -9.33 -3.94 3.56
N LEU A 176 -9.99 -4.66 2.65
CA LEU A 176 -11.15 -4.16 1.93
C LEU A 176 -12.30 -3.79 2.87
N ILE A 177 -12.56 -4.62 3.89
CA ILE A 177 -13.59 -4.35 4.89
C ILE A 177 -13.21 -3.12 5.74
N ASN A 178 -11.93 -2.97 6.09
CA ASN A 178 -11.43 -1.79 6.80
C ASN A 178 -11.60 -0.52 5.96
N GLU A 179 -11.22 -0.55 4.66
CA GLU A 179 -11.43 0.59 3.77
C GLU A 179 -12.88 1.07 3.75
N TYR A 180 -13.84 0.14 3.70
CA TYR A 180 -15.27 0.46 3.58
C TYR A 180 -15.95 0.71 4.93
N GLY A 181 -15.37 0.28 6.04
CA GLY A 181 -16.02 0.30 7.36
C GLY A 181 -15.40 1.25 8.38
N ASN A 182 -14.14 1.66 8.19
CA ASN A 182 -13.46 2.53 9.13
C ASN A 182 -13.63 4.00 8.76
N LEU A 183 -13.51 4.88 9.77
CA LEU A 183 -13.58 6.31 9.58
C LEU A 183 -12.48 6.80 8.64
N CYS A 184 -12.84 7.65 7.71
CA CYS A 184 -11.93 8.31 6.78
C CYS A 184 -11.52 9.68 7.33
N TYR A 185 -10.44 10.22 6.78
CA TYR A 185 -10.04 11.60 7.05
C TYR A 185 -9.86 12.35 5.75
N GLY A 186 -10.00 13.67 5.83
CA GLY A 186 -9.75 14.61 4.75
C GLY A 186 -9.33 15.97 5.30
N ILE A 187 -9.07 16.91 4.42
CA ILE A 187 -8.87 18.32 4.79
C ILE A 187 -9.99 19.13 4.16
N GLU A 188 -10.64 19.98 4.94
CA GLU A 188 -11.60 20.97 4.49
C GLU A 188 -11.32 22.29 5.20
N GLU A 189 -11.28 23.37 4.43
CA GLU A 189 -10.91 24.72 4.89
C GLU A 189 -9.59 24.70 5.72
N GLY A 190 -8.60 23.92 5.26
CA GLY A 190 -7.28 23.81 5.90
C GLY A 190 -7.25 22.96 7.18
N ARG A 191 -8.34 22.33 7.58
CA ARG A 191 -8.46 21.54 8.82
C ARG A 191 -8.71 20.08 8.52
N LYS A 192 -8.03 19.19 9.24
CA LYS A 192 -8.31 17.76 9.18
C LYS A 192 -9.69 17.48 9.76
N ILE A 193 -10.54 16.83 8.97
CA ILE A 193 -11.91 16.49 9.36
C ILE A 193 -12.16 14.98 9.18
N PRO A 194 -13.04 14.38 10.00
CA PRO A 194 -13.50 13.03 9.77
C PRO A 194 -14.53 13.01 8.63
N LEU A 195 -14.44 11.98 7.79
CA LEU A 195 -15.35 11.70 6.69
C LEU A 195 -15.94 10.29 6.86
N GLN A 196 -17.22 10.14 6.53
CA GLN A 196 -17.83 8.82 6.56
C GLN A 196 -17.39 7.97 5.36
N PRO A 197 -17.06 6.69 5.58
CA PRO A 197 -16.79 5.78 4.48
C PRO A 197 -18.05 5.54 3.63
N LEU A 198 -17.86 5.23 2.36
CA LEU A 198 -18.92 5.02 1.36
C LEU A 198 -19.78 6.27 1.07
N GLU A 199 -19.35 7.45 1.50
CA GLU A 199 -19.98 8.74 1.23
C GLU A 199 -19.10 9.61 0.32
N GLY A 200 -19.55 10.84 0.05
CA GLY A 200 -18.83 11.74 -0.86
C GLY A 200 -18.79 11.24 -2.30
N TYR A 201 -19.87 10.56 -2.72
CA TYR A 201 -19.98 9.98 -4.07
C TYR A 201 -19.73 11.02 -5.16
N GLU A 202 -18.94 10.65 -6.16
CA GLU A 202 -18.73 11.38 -7.41
C GLU A 202 -18.55 10.42 -8.57
N THR A 203 -18.72 10.90 -9.78
CA THR A 203 -18.37 10.17 -11.01
C THR A 203 -17.16 10.80 -11.66
N ILE A 204 -16.29 9.97 -12.20
CA ILE A 204 -15.10 10.40 -12.94
C ILE A 204 -15.01 9.59 -14.24
N GLU A 205 -14.71 10.26 -15.34
CA GLU A 205 -14.42 9.61 -16.61
C GLU A 205 -12.91 9.57 -16.83
N LEU A 206 -12.38 8.38 -17.09
CA LEU A 206 -10.96 8.18 -17.42
C LEU A 206 -10.88 7.33 -18.71
N ASP A 207 -10.29 7.89 -19.75
CA ASP A 207 -10.15 7.27 -21.07
C ASP A 207 -11.48 6.73 -21.64
N GLY A 208 -12.55 7.52 -21.54
CA GLY A 208 -13.87 7.17 -22.07
C GLY A 208 -14.64 6.13 -21.25
N LEU A 209 -14.13 5.73 -20.09
CA LEU A 209 -14.82 4.84 -19.15
C LEU A 209 -15.26 5.61 -17.91
N LEU A 210 -16.53 5.42 -17.57
CA LEU A 210 -17.12 6.02 -16.37
C LEU A 210 -16.83 5.15 -15.15
N TYR A 211 -16.35 5.79 -14.08
CA TYR A 211 -16.13 5.20 -12.77
C TYR A 211 -16.91 5.99 -11.72
N GLU A 212 -17.19 5.35 -10.61
CA GLU A 212 -17.63 6.01 -9.39
C GLU A 212 -16.48 6.10 -8.40
N ALA A 213 -16.48 7.15 -7.60
CA ALA A 213 -15.51 7.34 -6.53
C ALA A 213 -16.23 7.75 -5.24
N PHE A 214 -15.76 7.23 -4.12
CA PHE A 214 -16.33 7.49 -2.80
C PHE A 214 -15.27 7.31 -1.71
N ASN A 215 -15.51 7.90 -0.54
CA ASN A 215 -14.58 7.89 0.58
C ASN A 215 -14.29 6.47 1.06
N THR A 216 -13.02 6.14 1.23
CA THR A 216 -12.56 4.94 1.92
C THR A 216 -11.40 5.27 2.87
N SER A 217 -11.25 4.48 3.92
CA SER A 217 -10.24 4.68 4.95
C SER A 217 -8.82 4.39 4.46
N GLY A 218 -7.84 5.02 5.07
CA GLY A 218 -6.41 4.71 4.95
C GLY A 218 -5.68 5.36 3.77
N GLY A 219 -6.35 5.61 2.65
CA GLY A 219 -5.70 5.97 1.39
C GLY A 219 -4.91 7.28 1.36
N LEU A 220 -5.20 8.25 2.23
CA LEU A 220 -4.40 9.49 2.36
C LEU A 220 -3.04 9.24 3.04
N GLY A 221 -2.91 8.14 3.78
CA GLY A 221 -1.71 7.91 4.57
C GLY A 221 -1.39 9.06 5.52
N THR A 222 -0.13 9.41 5.61
CA THR A 222 0.37 10.51 6.45
C THR A 222 0.25 11.89 5.79
N LEU A 223 -0.08 11.94 4.48
CA LEU A 223 -0.10 13.18 3.70
C LEU A 223 -1.15 14.19 4.22
N ALA A 224 -2.26 13.70 4.81
CA ALA A 224 -3.23 14.57 5.44
C ALA A 224 -2.64 15.34 6.62
N ASP A 225 -1.86 14.68 7.48
CA ASP A 225 -1.27 15.30 8.68
C ASP A 225 -0.22 16.36 8.32
N SER A 226 0.60 16.07 7.32
CA SER A 226 1.64 16.99 6.84
C SER A 226 1.09 18.17 6.03
N SER A 227 -0.20 18.12 5.63
CA SER A 227 -0.84 19.11 4.75
C SER A 227 -1.83 20.04 5.48
N VAL A 228 -2.10 19.82 6.77
CA VAL A 228 -2.97 20.73 7.57
C VAL A 228 -2.45 22.15 7.53
N GLY A 229 -3.35 23.12 7.26
CA GLY A 229 -3.01 24.55 7.12
C GLY A 229 -2.31 24.94 5.81
N ARG A 230 -1.97 23.97 4.95
CA ARG A 230 -1.29 24.22 3.66
C ARG A 230 -2.23 24.04 2.46
N VAL A 231 -3.20 23.16 2.59
CA VAL A 231 -4.16 22.79 1.53
C VAL A 231 -5.54 23.19 1.99
N LYS A 232 -6.33 23.83 1.12
CA LYS A 232 -7.71 24.18 1.44
C LYS A 232 -8.59 22.95 1.54
N THR A 233 -8.51 22.04 0.56
CA THR A 233 -9.31 20.80 0.52
C THR A 233 -8.46 19.63 0.02
N MET A 234 -8.44 18.52 0.76
CA MET A 234 -7.76 17.30 0.35
C MET A 234 -8.62 16.07 0.68
N ASN A 235 -8.80 15.17 -0.27
CA ASN A 235 -9.46 13.91 -0.02
C ASN A 235 -8.96 12.76 -0.89
N TYR A 236 -9.11 11.55 -0.35
CA TYR A 236 -8.90 10.29 -1.05
C TYR A 236 -10.23 9.60 -1.26
N LYS A 237 -10.43 9.04 -2.46
CA LYS A 237 -11.57 8.17 -2.76
C LYS A 237 -11.10 6.96 -3.56
N THR A 238 -11.72 5.82 -3.30
CA THR A 238 -11.50 4.65 -4.13
C THR A 238 -12.31 4.73 -5.42
N LEU A 239 -11.75 4.20 -6.52
CA LEU A 239 -12.44 4.09 -7.81
C LEU A 239 -13.07 2.72 -7.96
N ARG A 240 -14.32 2.68 -8.39
CA ARG A 240 -15.06 1.43 -8.68
C ARG A 240 -15.90 1.59 -9.96
N TYR A 241 -16.38 0.48 -10.49
CA TYR A 241 -17.37 0.54 -11.57
C TYR A 241 -18.72 1.00 -11.04
N PRO A 242 -19.52 1.76 -11.85
CA PRO A 242 -20.80 2.31 -11.40
C PRO A 242 -21.76 1.27 -10.82
N GLY A 243 -22.33 1.58 -9.66
CA GLY A 243 -23.27 0.76 -8.91
C GLY A 243 -22.63 -0.18 -7.89
N HIS A 244 -21.31 -0.11 -7.65
CA HIS A 244 -20.63 -0.87 -6.60
C HIS A 244 -20.92 -0.28 -5.21
N CYS A 245 -20.79 1.05 -5.07
CA CYS A 245 -20.96 1.76 -3.79
C CYS A 245 -22.30 1.47 -3.15
N GLU A 246 -23.39 1.61 -3.91
CA GLU A 246 -24.77 1.35 -3.43
C GLU A 246 -24.92 -0.06 -2.88
N LYS A 247 -24.36 -1.07 -3.57
CA LYS A 247 -24.45 -2.46 -3.11
C LYS A 247 -23.63 -2.74 -1.86
N ILE A 248 -22.48 -2.09 -1.73
CA ILE A 248 -21.68 -2.19 -0.51
C ILE A 248 -22.37 -1.46 0.65
N GLN A 249 -23.00 -0.31 0.40
CA GLN A 249 -23.82 0.38 1.41
C GLN A 249 -24.96 -0.52 1.90
N LEU A 250 -25.69 -1.19 1.01
CA LEU A 250 -26.69 -2.18 1.37
C LEU A 250 -26.13 -3.25 2.32
N LEU A 251 -24.98 -3.84 1.98
CA LEU A 251 -24.39 -4.89 2.81
C LEU A 251 -23.93 -4.35 4.18
N MET A 252 -23.20 -3.24 4.18
CA MET A 252 -22.52 -2.77 5.38
C MET A 252 -23.40 -1.92 6.29
N LYS A 253 -24.28 -1.07 5.72
CA LYS A 253 -25.14 -0.16 6.48
C LYS A 253 -26.53 -0.78 6.72
N ASP A 254 -27.26 -1.11 5.65
CA ASP A 254 -28.66 -1.53 5.77
C ASP A 254 -28.78 -2.94 6.36
N LEU A 255 -27.94 -3.89 5.93
CA LEU A 255 -27.85 -5.23 6.53
C LEU A 255 -26.94 -5.29 7.76
N ARG A 256 -26.34 -4.16 8.17
CA ARG A 256 -25.51 -3.99 9.37
C ARG A 256 -24.29 -4.94 9.43
N LEU A 257 -23.81 -5.44 8.30
CA LEU A 257 -22.68 -6.37 8.29
C LEU A 257 -21.35 -5.71 8.69
N ASN A 258 -21.27 -4.37 8.77
CA ASN A 258 -20.11 -3.69 9.35
C ASN A 258 -19.99 -3.99 10.88
N GLU A 259 -21.06 -4.37 11.54
CA GLU A 259 -21.08 -4.79 12.96
C GLU A 259 -20.69 -6.28 13.12
N ASP A 260 -20.80 -7.08 12.05
CA ASP A 260 -20.36 -8.49 11.98
C ASP A 260 -19.43 -8.71 10.79
N ARG A 261 -18.24 -8.15 10.90
CA ARG A 261 -17.19 -8.24 9.85
C ARG A 261 -16.75 -9.66 9.53
N LYS A 262 -16.88 -10.60 10.48
CA LYS A 262 -16.55 -12.03 10.23
C LYS A 262 -17.53 -12.65 9.24
N THR A 263 -18.84 -12.39 9.43
CA THR A 263 -19.84 -12.83 8.47
C THR A 263 -19.68 -12.11 7.13
N LEU A 264 -19.44 -10.79 7.11
CA LEU A 264 -19.17 -10.05 5.89
C LEU A 264 -17.99 -10.65 5.11
N LYS A 265 -16.87 -10.90 5.79
CA LYS A 265 -15.68 -11.53 5.18
C LYS A 265 -16.03 -12.86 4.52
N ARG A 266 -16.72 -13.75 5.24
CA ARG A 266 -17.14 -15.05 4.71
C ARG A 266 -18.05 -14.91 3.48
N VAL A 267 -18.98 -13.96 3.48
CA VAL A 267 -19.87 -13.66 2.34
C VAL A 267 -19.08 -13.19 1.13
N LEU A 268 -18.17 -12.22 1.33
CA LEU A 268 -17.35 -11.68 0.26
C LEU A 268 -16.41 -12.74 -0.34
N GLU A 269 -15.71 -13.51 0.49
CA GLU A 269 -14.79 -14.57 0.05
C GLU A 269 -15.50 -15.73 -0.65
N HIS A 270 -16.75 -16.02 -0.26
CA HIS A 270 -17.57 -17.02 -0.94
C HIS A 270 -18.13 -16.56 -2.28
N ALA A 271 -18.55 -15.29 -2.36
CA ALA A 271 -19.33 -14.79 -3.49
C ALA A 271 -18.50 -14.08 -4.58
N ILE A 272 -17.36 -13.47 -4.19
CA ILE A 272 -16.57 -12.64 -5.11
C ILE A 272 -15.40 -13.46 -5.65
N PRO A 273 -15.27 -13.60 -6.98
CA PRO A 273 -14.17 -14.34 -7.58
C PRO A 273 -12.83 -13.62 -7.37
N GLN A 274 -11.76 -14.39 -7.47
CA GLN A 274 -10.40 -13.87 -7.60
C GLN A 274 -10.03 -13.77 -9.09
N THR A 275 -9.17 -12.82 -9.44
CA THR A 275 -8.65 -12.67 -10.79
C THR A 275 -7.20 -12.21 -10.78
N LEU A 276 -6.44 -12.59 -11.81
CA LEU A 276 -5.15 -11.99 -12.15
C LEU A 276 -5.28 -10.99 -13.30
N GLN A 277 -6.48 -10.84 -13.88
CA GLN A 277 -6.80 -9.91 -14.97
C GLN A 277 -7.48 -8.68 -14.37
N ASP A 278 -6.70 -7.84 -13.76
CA ASP A 278 -7.12 -6.59 -13.16
C ASP A 278 -6.43 -5.38 -13.82
N VAL A 279 -6.91 -4.20 -13.53
CA VAL A 279 -6.27 -2.93 -13.84
C VAL A 279 -6.20 -2.10 -12.57
N VAL A 280 -5.06 -1.51 -12.33
CA VAL A 280 -4.89 -0.47 -11.31
C VAL A 280 -5.01 0.88 -11.97
N LEU A 281 -5.90 1.72 -11.46
CA LEU A 281 -6.10 3.11 -11.86
C LEU A 281 -5.51 4.00 -10.78
N ILE A 282 -4.65 4.94 -11.19
CA ILE A 282 -4.04 5.93 -10.31
C ILE A 282 -4.34 7.29 -10.88
N TYR A 283 -5.00 8.14 -10.10
CA TYR A 283 -5.29 9.52 -10.45
C TYR A 283 -4.98 10.42 -9.26
N ALA A 284 -4.16 11.44 -9.50
CA ALA A 284 -3.93 12.52 -8.56
C ALA A 284 -4.13 13.85 -9.29
N SER A 285 -4.78 14.81 -8.66
CA SER A 285 -4.95 16.16 -9.22
C SER A 285 -4.75 17.18 -8.13
N VAL A 286 -4.05 18.25 -8.48
CA VAL A 286 -3.77 19.38 -7.60
C VAL A 286 -4.17 20.65 -8.34
N THR A 287 -4.99 21.48 -7.70
CA THR A 287 -5.31 22.84 -8.17
C THR A 287 -4.78 23.87 -7.20
N GLY A 288 -4.36 25.00 -7.71
CA GLY A 288 -3.82 26.10 -6.92
C GLY A 288 -3.18 27.17 -7.76
N THR A 289 -2.38 28.02 -7.12
CA THR A 289 -1.65 29.10 -7.80
C THR A 289 -0.23 28.67 -8.12
N LYS A 290 0.17 28.92 -9.36
CA LYS A 290 1.52 28.70 -9.87
C LYS A 290 1.90 29.90 -10.75
N GLN A 291 3.02 30.57 -10.43
CA GLN A 291 3.46 31.78 -11.11
C GLN A 291 2.39 32.90 -11.16
N GLY A 292 1.60 33.00 -10.08
CA GLY A 292 0.54 34.01 -9.95
C GLY A 292 -0.76 33.68 -10.69
N GLU A 293 -0.85 32.55 -11.40
CA GLU A 293 -2.05 32.11 -12.14
C GLU A 293 -2.63 30.83 -11.54
N PHE A 294 -3.93 30.61 -11.75
CA PHE A 294 -4.61 29.41 -11.31
C PHE A 294 -4.39 28.27 -12.31
N PHE A 295 -3.89 27.13 -11.81
CA PHE A 295 -3.62 25.92 -12.60
C PHE A 295 -4.23 24.69 -11.98
N GLU A 296 -4.40 23.66 -12.82
CA GLU A 296 -4.62 22.27 -12.43
C GLU A 296 -3.53 21.41 -13.08
N GLU A 297 -2.84 20.62 -12.26
CA GLU A 297 -1.96 19.55 -12.74
C GLU A 297 -2.49 18.22 -12.27
N SER A 298 -2.36 17.19 -13.13
CA SER A 298 -2.82 15.85 -12.82
C SER A 298 -1.82 14.79 -13.26
N TYR A 299 -1.82 13.69 -12.51
CA TYR A 299 -1.15 12.45 -12.86
C TYR A 299 -2.20 11.36 -13.07
N VAL A 300 -2.14 10.68 -14.20
CA VAL A 300 -3.05 9.57 -14.53
C VAL A 300 -2.24 8.39 -15.02
N LYS A 301 -2.44 7.22 -14.41
CA LYS A 301 -1.76 5.99 -14.82
C LYS A 301 -2.68 4.80 -14.71
N LYS A 302 -2.63 3.94 -15.73
CA LYS A 302 -3.19 2.59 -15.70
C LYS A 302 -2.05 1.59 -15.66
N VAL A 303 -2.09 0.66 -14.72
CA VAL A 303 -1.13 -0.44 -14.62
C VAL A 303 -1.88 -1.74 -14.86
N TYR A 304 -1.29 -2.60 -15.66
CA TYR A 304 -1.85 -3.90 -16.04
C TYR A 304 -1.00 -5.03 -15.47
N PRO A 305 -1.54 -6.27 -15.42
CA PRO A 305 -0.79 -7.46 -15.02
C PRO A 305 0.52 -7.60 -15.78
N GLN A 306 1.54 -8.13 -15.12
CA GLN A 306 2.87 -8.33 -15.68
C GLN A 306 3.32 -9.77 -15.60
N CYS A 307 4.02 -10.24 -16.63
CA CYS A 307 4.70 -11.53 -16.59
C CYS A 307 6.13 -11.33 -16.05
N ILE A 308 6.39 -11.79 -14.83
CA ILE A 308 7.70 -11.66 -14.17
C ILE A 308 8.18 -13.06 -13.82
N LYS A 309 9.38 -13.42 -14.26
CA LYS A 309 9.94 -14.78 -14.09
C LYS A 309 9.02 -15.90 -14.64
N GLY A 310 8.33 -15.64 -15.77
CA GLY A 310 7.44 -16.61 -16.40
C GLY A 310 6.08 -16.79 -15.72
N LYS A 311 5.81 -16.10 -14.62
CA LYS A 311 4.52 -16.12 -13.90
C LYS A 311 3.77 -14.80 -14.11
N LEU A 312 2.45 -14.91 -14.34
CA LEU A 312 1.57 -13.75 -14.41
C LEU A 312 1.26 -13.25 -13.00
N TRP A 313 1.46 -11.96 -12.78
CA TRP A 313 1.13 -11.25 -11.56
C TRP A 313 0.11 -10.17 -11.85
N SER A 314 -0.89 -10.04 -10.99
CA SER A 314 -1.96 -9.05 -11.15
C SER A 314 -1.42 -7.62 -11.00
N ALA A 315 -2.14 -6.64 -11.52
CA ALA A 315 -1.74 -5.24 -11.47
C ALA A 315 -1.59 -4.74 -10.02
N ILE A 316 -2.49 -5.14 -9.12
CA ILE A 316 -2.39 -4.77 -7.70
C ILE A 316 -1.18 -5.42 -7.02
N GLN A 317 -0.84 -6.66 -7.36
CA GLN A 317 0.37 -7.29 -6.85
C GLN A 317 1.62 -6.55 -7.33
N VAL A 318 1.68 -6.22 -8.61
CA VAL A 318 2.81 -5.51 -9.22
C VAL A 318 2.99 -4.14 -8.58
N THR A 319 1.94 -3.34 -8.50
CA THR A 319 2.03 -1.98 -7.96
C THR A 319 2.37 -1.97 -6.47
N THR A 320 1.80 -2.87 -5.68
CA THR A 320 2.06 -2.93 -4.23
C THR A 320 3.46 -3.44 -3.93
N ALA A 321 3.89 -4.55 -4.55
CA ALA A 321 5.20 -5.13 -4.30
C ALA A 321 6.35 -4.25 -4.83
N SER A 322 6.19 -3.68 -6.04
CA SER A 322 7.22 -2.81 -6.60
C SER A 322 7.37 -1.51 -5.83
N SER A 323 6.27 -0.96 -5.28
CA SER A 323 6.33 0.24 -4.45
C SER A 323 7.16 0.02 -3.19
N VAL A 324 6.88 -1.01 -2.40
CA VAL A 324 7.66 -1.28 -1.18
C VAL A 324 9.11 -1.64 -1.48
N CYS A 325 9.38 -2.38 -2.56
CA CYS A 325 10.76 -2.67 -3.00
C CYS A 325 11.50 -1.38 -3.37
N CYS A 326 10.84 -0.47 -4.10
CA CYS A 326 11.41 0.81 -4.50
C CYS A 326 11.76 1.69 -3.30
N VAL A 327 10.82 1.86 -2.39
CA VAL A 327 10.99 2.67 -1.19
C VAL A 327 12.10 2.11 -0.30
N MET A 328 12.09 0.80 -0.06
CA MET A 328 13.15 0.13 0.71
C MET A 328 14.54 0.32 0.05
N ASP A 329 14.63 0.13 -1.26
CA ASP A 329 15.88 0.28 -2.00
C ASP A 329 16.42 1.72 -1.91
N LEU A 330 15.55 2.72 -2.06
CA LEU A 330 15.92 4.13 -1.90
C LEU A 330 16.43 4.45 -0.49
N VAL A 331 15.76 3.92 0.54
CA VAL A 331 16.20 4.10 1.94
C VAL A 331 17.56 3.43 2.18
N LEU A 332 17.74 2.18 1.77
CA LEU A 332 18.98 1.44 2.00
C LEU A 332 20.18 1.97 1.22
N ARG A 333 19.95 2.57 0.04
CA ARG A 333 21.03 3.19 -0.77
C ARG A 333 21.35 4.62 -0.34
N HIS A 334 20.51 5.25 0.47
CA HIS A 334 20.76 6.63 0.89
C HIS A 334 21.96 6.68 1.85
N PRO A 335 22.98 7.55 1.60
CA PRO A 335 24.22 7.59 2.36
C PRO A 335 24.04 7.85 3.87
N ARG A 336 22.92 8.46 4.22
CA ARG A 336 22.46 8.68 5.59
C ARG A 336 20.98 8.31 5.63
N ALA A 337 20.71 7.00 5.70
CA ALA A 337 19.33 6.53 5.83
C ALA A 337 18.65 7.27 7.00
N PRO A 338 17.45 7.80 6.80
CA PRO A 338 16.74 8.48 7.87
C PRO A 338 16.48 7.52 9.02
N GLY A 339 16.54 8.00 10.26
CA GLY A 339 16.09 7.27 11.45
C GLY A 339 14.71 7.76 11.88
N GLY A 340 14.01 6.95 12.67
CA GLY A 340 12.68 7.29 13.17
C GLY A 340 11.57 6.99 12.18
N PHE A 341 10.42 7.62 12.40
CA PHE A 341 9.27 7.48 11.53
C PHE A 341 9.49 8.26 10.23
N VAL A 342 9.39 7.56 9.10
CA VAL A 342 9.61 8.13 7.76
C VAL A 342 8.31 8.06 6.97
N THR A 343 7.90 9.18 6.38
CA THR A 343 6.65 9.28 5.62
C THR A 343 6.86 9.04 4.13
N GLN A 344 5.82 8.60 3.43
CA GLN A 344 5.88 8.32 1.98
C GLN A 344 6.18 9.58 1.16
N GLU A 345 5.64 10.73 1.57
CA GLU A 345 5.86 12.02 0.92
C GLU A 345 7.30 12.55 1.04
N SER A 346 8.15 11.91 1.83
CA SER A 346 9.60 12.22 1.85
C SER A 346 10.35 11.62 0.65
N ILE A 347 9.76 10.68 -0.07
CA ILE A 347 10.34 10.07 -1.27
C ILE A 347 10.09 10.99 -2.47
N LEU A 348 11.14 11.33 -3.21
CA LEU A 348 11.01 12.12 -4.42
C LEU A 348 10.52 11.25 -5.59
N LEU A 349 9.47 11.70 -6.28
CA LEU A 349 8.89 10.96 -7.42
C LEU A 349 9.94 10.67 -8.51
N LYS A 350 10.82 11.63 -8.81
CA LYS A 350 11.89 11.43 -9.79
C LYS A 350 12.81 10.26 -9.44
N ASP A 351 13.17 10.12 -8.15
CA ASP A 351 14.05 9.06 -7.68
C ASP A 351 13.31 7.72 -7.68
N PHE A 352 12.02 7.75 -7.30
CA PHE A 352 11.14 6.58 -7.38
C PHE A 352 11.03 6.07 -8.82
N LEU A 353 10.75 6.95 -9.80
CA LEU A 353 10.55 6.54 -11.18
C LEU A 353 11.84 6.07 -11.87
N VAL A 354 13.03 6.56 -11.52
CA VAL A 354 14.30 6.07 -12.10
C VAL A 354 14.77 4.77 -11.47
N ASN A 355 14.27 4.42 -10.28
CA ASN A 355 14.61 3.19 -9.59
C ASN A 355 14.17 1.95 -10.38
N ASP A 356 14.90 0.83 -10.24
CA ASP A 356 14.63 -0.42 -10.97
C ASP A 356 13.23 -0.97 -10.68
N PHE A 357 12.74 -0.80 -9.45
CA PHE A 357 11.39 -1.22 -9.05
C PHE A 357 10.30 -0.22 -9.44
N GLY A 358 10.63 1.05 -9.68
CA GLY A 358 9.70 2.10 -10.10
C GLY A 358 9.26 2.01 -11.56
N VAL A 359 9.83 1.12 -12.35
CA VAL A 359 9.58 0.99 -13.79
C VAL A 359 8.11 0.76 -14.14
N TYR A 360 7.35 0.12 -13.28
CA TYR A 360 5.93 -0.19 -13.50
C TYR A 360 5.01 1.03 -13.39
N PHE A 361 5.52 2.16 -12.91
CA PHE A 361 4.80 3.42 -12.74
C PHE A 361 5.18 4.50 -13.79
N ARG A 362 6.07 4.17 -14.71
CA ARG A 362 6.49 5.08 -15.81
C ARG A 362 5.47 5.19 -16.93
#